data_6b0728bd30c73bb03dd175c0d37bf0d5
#
_entry.id   6b0728bd30c73bb03dd175c0d37bf0d5
#
_cell.length_a   1.000
_cell.length_b   1.000
_cell.length_c   1.000
_cell.angle_alpha   90.00
_cell.angle_beta   90.00
_cell.angle_gamma   90.00
#
_symmetry.space_group_name_H-M   'P 1'
#
loop_
_entity.id
_entity.type
_entity.pdbx_description
1 polymer ?
#
loop_
_entity_poly.entity_id
_entity_poly.type
_entity_poly.pdbx_seq_one_letter_code
_entity_poly.pdbx_strand_id
1 'polypeptide(L)'
;VNMKIGYHQDDECIYFDDNKKSYVLSIPKSQFKNFKQKNIPDVFSLVILPQFTQAITDYINEARPLLLKGEQSDYFLVSQHSSKIDTGSLNKMIKQFTYQYDDKNLRIGGINIHAFRAIVATTFLKKFKGSFAYAAFLLLDSEETIRESYGHLSPDDAFAEWGKIISVEAA
;
A
#
# COMPACT_ATOMS: atom_id res chain seq x y z
N VAL A 1 -7.99 3.87 10.93
CA VAL A 1 -7.64 2.54 10.41
C VAL A 1 -8.49 1.51 11.17
N ASN A 2 -9.36 0.79 10.44
CA ASN A 2 -10.39 -0.05 11.06
C ASN A 2 -10.09 -1.56 10.95
N MET A 3 -8.95 -1.93 10.39
CA MET A 3 -8.58 -3.32 10.12
C MET A 3 -8.58 -4.16 11.40
N LYS A 4 -9.33 -5.25 11.40
CA LYS A 4 -9.44 -6.20 12.51
C LYS A 4 -8.51 -7.39 12.33
N ILE A 5 -8.15 -8.08 13.41
CA ILE A 5 -7.42 -9.35 13.36
C ILE A 5 -8.42 -10.51 13.28
N GLY A 6 -8.09 -11.51 12.51
CA GLY A 6 -8.96 -12.64 12.21
C GLY A 6 -9.90 -12.35 11.04
N TYR A 7 -10.53 -13.41 10.51
CA TYR A 7 -11.44 -13.27 9.39
C TYR A 7 -12.77 -12.64 9.82
N HIS A 8 -13.16 -11.57 9.14
CA HIS A 8 -14.44 -10.88 9.30
C HIS A 8 -15.04 -10.63 7.92
N GLN A 9 -16.25 -11.11 7.68
CA GLN A 9 -16.89 -11.04 6.35
C GLN A 9 -17.20 -9.60 5.92
N ASP A 10 -17.66 -8.78 6.85
CA ASP A 10 -18.18 -7.43 6.57
C ASP A 10 -17.20 -6.30 6.96
N ASP A 11 -16.04 -6.63 7.51
CA ASP A 11 -15.05 -5.68 7.99
C ASP A 11 -13.72 -5.81 7.24
N GLU A 12 -12.97 -4.72 7.22
CA GLU A 12 -11.54 -4.76 6.84
C GLU A 12 -10.79 -5.65 7.85
N CYS A 13 -10.13 -6.69 7.38
CA CYS A 13 -9.44 -7.62 8.27
C CYS A 13 -8.12 -8.13 7.71
N ILE A 14 -7.27 -8.59 8.65
CA ILE A 14 -6.04 -9.33 8.37
C ILE A 14 -6.11 -10.67 9.09
N TYR A 15 -5.88 -11.76 8.38
CA TYR A 15 -5.88 -13.11 8.95
C TYR A 15 -4.79 -13.97 8.32
N PHE A 16 -4.35 -14.99 9.04
CA PHE A 16 -3.42 -15.99 8.50
C PHE A 16 -4.19 -17.04 7.70
N ASP A 17 -3.76 -17.28 6.47
CA ASP A 17 -4.33 -18.32 5.59
C ASP A 17 -3.36 -19.51 5.55
N ASP A 18 -3.77 -20.63 6.15
CA ASP A 18 -2.95 -21.84 6.24
C ASP A 18 -2.60 -22.45 4.88
N ASN A 19 -3.47 -22.29 3.89
CA ASN A 19 -3.21 -22.78 2.54
C ASN A 19 -2.15 -21.94 1.82
N LYS A 20 -2.17 -20.64 2.04
CA LYS A 20 -1.22 -19.69 1.45
C LYS A 20 0.06 -19.53 2.27
N LYS A 21 0.06 -20.05 3.51
CA LYS A 21 1.16 -19.88 4.48
C LYS A 21 1.57 -18.41 4.67
N SER A 22 0.60 -17.52 4.63
CA SER A 22 0.82 -16.08 4.73
C SER A 22 -0.42 -15.35 5.22
N TYR A 23 -0.22 -14.11 5.65
CA TYR A 23 -1.33 -13.22 5.98
C TYR A 23 -2.05 -12.74 4.73
N VAL A 24 -3.35 -12.59 4.85
CA VAL A 24 -4.25 -12.04 3.82
C VAL A 24 -4.93 -10.81 4.38
N LEU A 25 -4.87 -9.72 3.63
CA LEU A 25 -5.74 -8.56 3.83
C LEU A 25 -7.03 -8.80 3.07
N SER A 26 -8.16 -8.61 3.74
CA SER A 26 -9.49 -8.69 3.14
C SER A 26 -10.23 -7.40 3.41
N ILE A 27 -10.72 -6.75 2.35
CA ILE A 27 -11.42 -5.48 2.43
C ILE A 27 -12.70 -5.58 1.62
N PRO A 28 -13.88 -5.58 2.28
CA PRO A 28 -15.16 -5.57 1.60
C PRO A 28 -15.31 -4.32 0.73
N LYS A 29 -15.96 -4.45 -0.42
CA LYS A 29 -16.19 -3.34 -1.36
C LYS A 29 -16.85 -2.13 -0.70
N SER A 30 -17.77 -2.36 0.23
CA SER A 30 -18.48 -1.31 0.98
C SER A 30 -17.55 -0.39 1.78
N GLN A 31 -16.33 -0.83 2.10
CA GLN A 31 -15.33 -0.07 2.85
C GLN A 31 -14.48 0.87 1.97
N PHE A 32 -14.59 0.73 0.64
CA PHE A 32 -13.88 1.64 -0.26
C PHE A 32 -14.67 2.94 -0.47
N LYS A 33 -13.96 4.06 -0.45
CA LYS A 33 -14.54 5.37 -0.76
C LYS A 33 -15.24 5.40 -2.12
N ASN A 34 -14.70 4.66 -3.09
CA ASN A 34 -15.18 4.57 -4.47
C ASN A 34 -15.95 3.25 -4.74
N PHE A 35 -16.65 2.71 -3.74
CA PHE A 35 -17.33 1.41 -3.81
C PHE A 35 -18.34 1.27 -4.98
N LYS A 36 -18.82 2.39 -5.54
CA LYS A 36 -19.73 2.40 -6.72
C LYS A 36 -19.03 2.08 -8.04
N GLN A 37 -17.69 2.09 -8.08
CA GLN A 37 -16.97 1.72 -9.31
C GLN A 37 -17.15 0.23 -9.61
N LYS A 38 -17.45 -0.07 -10.89
CA LYS A 38 -17.71 -1.45 -11.35
C LYS A 38 -16.47 -2.36 -11.28
N ASN A 39 -15.28 -1.77 -11.29
CA ASN A 39 -14.02 -2.51 -11.37
C ASN A 39 -13.49 -2.98 -10.00
N ILE A 40 -14.13 -2.61 -8.89
CA ILE A 40 -13.74 -3.06 -7.55
C ILE A 40 -14.46 -4.38 -7.28
N PRO A 41 -13.75 -5.47 -6.97
CA PRO A 41 -14.37 -6.74 -6.59
C PRO A 41 -15.17 -6.59 -5.29
N ASP A 42 -16.16 -7.45 -5.06
CA ASP A 42 -17.00 -7.40 -3.86
C ASP A 42 -16.17 -7.55 -2.58
N VAL A 43 -15.10 -8.31 -2.64
CA VAL A 43 -14.06 -8.39 -1.62
C VAL A 43 -12.70 -8.25 -2.28
N PHE A 44 -11.95 -7.25 -1.90
CA PHE A 44 -10.57 -7.11 -2.29
C PHE A 44 -9.69 -7.92 -1.34
N SER A 45 -8.95 -8.88 -1.86
CA SER A 45 -8.04 -9.72 -1.09
C SER A 45 -6.61 -9.57 -1.59
N LEU A 46 -5.70 -9.26 -0.69
CA LEU A 46 -4.27 -9.14 -0.98
C LEU A 46 -3.49 -10.12 -0.09
N VAL A 47 -2.79 -11.05 -0.72
CA VAL A 47 -1.84 -11.92 -0.01
C VAL A 47 -0.58 -11.12 0.31
N ILE A 48 -0.23 -11.04 1.57
CA ILE A 48 1.01 -10.39 2.01
C ILE A 48 2.20 -11.25 1.53
N LEU A 49 3.24 -10.60 1.04
CA LEU A 49 4.44 -11.30 0.61
C LEU A 49 5.05 -12.11 1.77
N PRO A 50 5.48 -13.36 1.55
CA PRO A 50 5.96 -14.26 2.60
C PRO A 50 7.07 -13.68 3.48
N GLN A 51 7.91 -12.84 2.91
CA GLN A 51 8.99 -12.16 3.64
C GLN A 51 8.53 -11.26 4.80
N PHE A 52 7.26 -10.84 4.80
CA PHE A 52 6.68 -10.01 5.87
C PHE A 52 5.89 -10.83 6.89
N THR A 53 5.67 -12.12 6.65
CA THR A 53 4.85 -12.97 7.53
C THR A 53 5.39 -13.00 8.95
N GLN A 54 6.70 -13.19 9.12
CA GLN A 54 7.31 -13.24 10.46
C GLN A 54 7.15 -11.90 11.19
N ALA A 55 7.41 -10.78 10.52
CA ALA A 55 7.28 -9.46 11.15
C ALA A 55 5.83 -9.16 11.62
N ILE A 56 4.83 -9.62 10.86
CA ILE A 56 3.42 -9.47 11.26
C ILE A 56 3.11 -10.39 12.44
N THR A 57 3.63 -11.62 12.44
CA THR A 57 3.46 -12.57 13.54
C THR A 57 4.07 -12.02 14.82
N ASP A 58 5.29 -11.51 14.77
CA ASP A 58 5.99 -10.93 15.93
C ASP A 58 5.24 -9.69 16.44
N TYR A 59 4.73 -8.87 15.52
CA TYR A 59 3.90 -7.73 15.92
C TYR A 59 2.64 -8.17 16.66
N ILE A 60 1.89 -9.15 16.15
CA ILE A 60 0.63 -9.61 16.74
C ILE A 60 0.88 -10.26 18.09
N ASN A 61 1.92 -11.10 18.21
CA ASN A 61 2.14 -11.95 19.39
C ASN A 61 2.99 -11.27 20.46
N GLU A 62 3.88 -10.36 20.10
CA GLU A 62 4.84 -9.75 21.01
C GLU A 62 4.61 -8.25 21.21
N ALA A 63 4.70 -7.47 20.15
CA ALA A 63 4.66 -6.01 20.28
C ALA A 63 3.26 -5.47 20.60
N ARG A 64 2.22 -6.02 19.97
CA ARG A 64 0.85 -5.57 20.16
C ARG A 64 0.33 -5.78 21.59
N PRO A 65 0.54 -6.93 22.26
CA PRO A 65 0.17 -7.10 23.68
C PRO A 65 0.85 -6.08 24.60
N LEU A 66 2.12 -5.76 24.36
CA LEU A 66 2.85 -4.73 25.11
C LEU A 66 2.23 -3.34 24.95
N LEU A 67 1.78 -3.01 23.74
CA LEU A 67 1.10 -1.73 23.45
C LEU A 67 -0.26 -1.66 24.15
N LEU A 68 -1.00 -2.76 24.19
CA LEU A 68 -2.33 -2.84 24.81
C LEU A 68 -2.30 -2.86 26.34
N LYS A 69 -1.18 -3.22 26.98
CA LYS A 69 -1.03 -3.22 28.44
C LYS A 69 -2.12 -4.01 29.18
N GLY A 70 -2.59 -5.09 28.59
CA GLY A 70 -3.67 -5.93 29.13
C GLY A 70 -5.08 -5.55 28.68
N GLU A 71 -5.26 -4.46 27.94
CA GLU A 71 -6.53 -4.15 27.30
C GLU A 71 -6.80 -5.09 26.12
N GLN A 72 -8.09 -5.31 25.82
CA GLN A 72 -8.51 -6.10 24.66
C GLN A 72 -8.83 -5.19 23.48
N SER A 73 -8.48 -5.62 22.29
CA SER A 73 -8.81 -4.93 21.04
C SER A 73 -8.86 -5.94 19.89
N ASP A 74 -9.84 -5.79 19.01
CA ASP A 74 -9.93 -6.55 17.77
C ASP A 74 -9.13 -5.89 16.62
N TYR A 75 -8.70 -4.65 16.81
CA TYR A 75 -8.00 -3.91 15.76
C TYR A 75 -6.56 -4.38 15.59
N PHE A 76 -6.13 -4.51 14.34
CA PHE A 76 -4.75 -4.89 14.01
C PHE A 76 -3.76 -3.85 14.50
N LEU A 77 -3.94 -2.57 14.13
CA LEU A 77 -3.07 -1.50 14.55
C LEU A 77 -3.59 -0.82 15.81
N VAL A 78 -2.80 -0.87 16.86
CA VAL A 78 -3.11 -0.28 18.17
C VAL A 78 -2.05 0.73 18.58
N SER A 79 -2.35 1.56 19.57
CA SER A 79 -1.39 2.50 20.18
C SER A 79 -1.36 2.33 21.68
N GLN A 80 -0.35 2.90 22.34
CA GLN A 80 -0.24 2.88 23.82
C GLN A 80 -1.36 3.64 24.55
N HIS A 81 -2.11 4.46 23.84
CA HIS A 81 -3.15 5.33 24.41
C HIS A 81 -4.54 5.01 23.89
N SER A 82 -4.66 4.05 23.00
CA SER A 82 -5.92 3.72 22.36
C SER A 82 -5.89 2.29 21.82
N SER A 83 -6.98 1.56 22.01
CA SER A 83 -7.20 0.23 21.43
C SER A 83 -7.23 0.23 19.89
N LYS A 84 -7.17 1.40 19.27
CA LYS A 84 -7.17 1.60 17.81
C LYS A 84 -6.33 2.82 17.47
N ILE A 85 -5.44 2.71 16.47
CA ILE A 85 -4.69 3.85 15.97
C ILE A 85 -5.55 4.68 14.99
N ASP A 86 -5.57 5.99 15.16
CA ASP A 86 -6.20 6.89 14.20
C ASP A 86 -5.29 7.16 12.98
N THR A 87 -5.89 7.61 11.88
CA THR A 87 -5.15 7.86 10.63
C THR A 87 -4.09 8.96 10.77
N GLY A 88 -4.36 9.98 11.58
CA GLY A 88 -3.41 11.07 11.82
C GLY A 88 -2.17 10.58 12.55
N SER A 89 -2.36 9.80 13.61
CA SER A 89 -1.27 9.18 14.38
C SER A 89 -0.44 8.23 13.51
N LEU A 90 -1.09 7.39 12.71
CA LEU A 90 -0.39 6.51 11.77
C LEU A 90 0.43 7.30 10.76
N ASN A 91 -0.13 8.34 10.16
CA ASN A 91 0.58 9.19 9.21
C ASN A 91 1.78 9.89 9.86
N LYS A 92 1.64 10.34 11.11
CA LYS A 92 2.73 10.95 11.88
C LYS A 92 3.87 9.93 12.14
N MET A 93 3.52 8.71 12.53
CA MET A 93 4.50 7.62 12.72
C MET A 93 5.25 7.32 11.43
N ILE A 94 4.56 7.08 10.32
CA ILE A 94 5.18 6.80 9.02
C ILE A 94 6.10 7.95 8.63
N LYS A 95 5.64 9.18 8.79
CA LYS A 95 6.45 10.36 8.51
C LYS A 95 7.71 10.43 9.38
N GLN A 96 7.62 10.05 10.64
CA GLN A 96 8.78 9.99 11.54
C GLN A 96 9.78 8.90 11.14
N PHE A 97 9.31 7.70 10.81
CA PHE A 97 10.16 6.60 10.39
C PHE A 97 10.87 6.83 9.05
N THR A 98 10.26 7.64 8.20
CA THR A 98 10.81 7.92 6.86
C THR A 98 11.64 9.21 6.81
N TYR A 99 11.85 9.89 7.94
CA TYR A 99 12.83 10.97 8.00
C TYR A 99 14.23 10.43 7.76
N GLN A 100 14.95 11.09 6.88
CA GLN A 100 16.36 10.85 6.64
C GLN A 100 17.15 12.10 6.99
N TYR A 101 18.43 11.91 7.25
CA TYR A 101 19.38 12.98 7.41
C TYR A 101 20.38 12.89 6.26
N ASP A 102 20.68 14.02 5.64
CA ASP A 102 21.74 14.08 4.65
C ASP A 102 23.13 14.05 5.33
N ASP A 103 24.20 14.04 4.53
CA ASP A 103 25.59 14.04 5.02
C ASP A 103 25.94 15.27 5.87
N LYS A 104 25.10 16.31 5.85
CA LYS A 104 25.23 17.54 6.65
C LYS A 104 24.35 17.54 7.89
N ASN A 105 23.72 16.39 8.23
CA ASN A 105 22.72 16.27 9.28
C ASN A 105 21.49 17.19 9.10
N LEU A 106 21.22 17.62 7.87
CA LEU A 106 19.99 18.32 7.55
C LEU A 106 18.84 17.32 7.39
N ARG A 107 17.74 17.61 8.08
CA ARG A 107 16.56 16.75 8.08
C ARG A 107 15.86 16.81 6.73
N ILE A 108 15.86 15.68 6.00
CA ILE A 108 15.04 15.52 4.81
C ILE A 108 13.62 15.11 5.26
N GLY A 109 12.60 15.81 4.80
CA GLY A 109 11.22 15.61 5.23
C GLY A 109 10.73 14.16 5.03
N GLY A 110 10.05 13.62 6.04
CA GLY A 110 9.50 12.26 5.96
C GLY A 110 8.36 12.14 4.97
N ILE A 111 8.14 10.93 4.48
CA ILE A 111 7.12 10.57 3.50
C ILE A 111 5.77 10.40 4.22
N ASN A 112 4.71 11.01 3.72
CA ASN A 112 3.35 10.77 4.20
C ASN A 112 2.70 9.57 3.48
N ILE A 113 1.57 9.08 4.00
CA ILE A 113 0.86 7.93 3.41
C ILE A 113 0.48 8.17 1.94
N HIS A 114 0.09 9.40 1.56
CA HIS A 114 -0.25 9.70 0.17
C HIS A 114 0.95 9.64 -0.78
N ALA A 115 2.15 9.99 -0.29
CA ALA A 115 3.36 9.90 -1.09
C ALA A 115 3.72 8.45 -1.45
N PHE A 116 3.41 7.47 -0.59
CA PHE A 116 3.58 6.05 -0.94
C PHE A 116 2.76 5.68 -2.18
N ARG A 117 1.55 6.20 -2.30
CA ARG A 117 0.71 5.97 -3.48
C ARG A 117 1.39 6.47 -4.75
N ALA A 118 1.95 7.67 -4.70
CA ALA A 118 2.70 8.24 -5.83
C ALA A 118 3.98 7.43 -6.14
N ILE A 119 4.70 6.98 -5.11
CA ILE A 119 5.91 6.15 -5.27
C ILE A 119 5.55 4.84 -5.97
N VAL A 120 4.49 4.15 -5.51
CA VAL A 120 4.03 2.88 -6.11
C VAL A 120 3.64 3.08 -7.57
N ALA A 121 2.80 4.09 -7.87
CA ALA A 121 2.39 4.40 -9.23
C ALA A 121 3.58 4.69 -10.15
N THR A 122 4.46 5.59 -9.72
CA THR A 122 5.63 6.01 -10.49
C THR A 122 6.59 4.85 -10.74
N THR A 123 6.90 4.07 -9.70
CA THR A 123 7.82 2.92 -9.81
C THR A 123 7.23 1.85 -10.73
N PHE A 124 5.93 1.57 -10.59
CA PHE A 124 5.26 0.58 -11.42
C PHE A 124 5.23 1.00 -12.89
N LEU A 125 4.79 2.23 -13.19
CA LEU A 125 4.69 2.74 -14.55
C LEU A 125 6.05 2.93 -15.23
N LYS A 126 7.11 3.26 -14.49
CA LYS A 126 8.48 3.27 -15.00
C LYS A 126 8.95 1.88 -15.42
N LYS A 127 8.59 0.85 -14.67
CA LYS A 127 8.96 -0.52 -14.94
C LYS A 127 8.08 -1.17 -16.03
N PHE A 128 6.79 -0.87 -16.01
CA PHE A 128 5.78 -1.43 -16.92
C PHE A 128 5.10 -0.28 -17.67
N LYS A 129 5.81 0.24 -18.68
CA LYS A 129 5.38 1.40 -19.45
C LYS A 129 4.00 1.19 -20.07
N GLY A 130 3.13 2.20 -19.95
CA GLY A 130 1.78 2.16 -20.51
C GLY A 130 0.77 1.29 -19.77
N SER A 131 1.15 0.61 -18.68
CA SER A 131 0.28 -0.30 -17.93
C SER A 131 -0.63 0.45 -16.95
N PHE A 132 -1.33 1.49 -17.40
CA PHE A 132 -2.18 2.34 -16.56
C PHE A 132 -3.35 1.58 -15.92
N ALA A 133 -3.96 0.62 -16.65
CA ALA A 133 -5.03 -0.20 -16.10
C ALA A 133 -4.55 -1.05 -14.91
N TYR A 134 -3.35 -1.63 -14.98
CA TYR A 134 -2.78 -2.38 -13.85
C TYR A 134 -2.39 -1.47 -12.69
N ALA A 135 -1.85 -0.28 -12.96
CA ALA A 135 -1.58 0.71 -11.92
C ALA A 135 -2.86 1.17 -11.22
N ALA A 136 -3.94 1.38 -11.97
CA ALA A 136 -5.26 1.72 -11.46
C ALA A 136 -5.81 0.62 -10.54
N PHE A 137 -5.71 -0.65 -10.95
CA PHE A 137 -6.11 -1.78 -10.12
C PHE A 137 -5.26 -1.87 -8.84
N LEU A 138 -3.94 -1.75 -8.94
CA LEU A 138 -3.02 -1.80 -7.80
C LEU A 138 -3.31 -0.69 -6.77
N LEU A 139 -3.70 0.48 -7.24
CA LEU A 139 -4.00 1.65 -6.40
C LEU A 139 -5.48 1.78 -6.04
N LEU A 140 -6.33 0.87 -6.50
CA LEU A 140 -7.79 0.93 -6.32
C LEU A 140 -8.38 2.28 -6.77
N ASP A 141 -7.98 2.69 -7.98
CA ASP A 141 -8.40 3.96 -8.58
C ASP A 141 -8.91 3.75 -10.01
N SER A 142 -9.40 4.82 -10.66
CA SER A 142 -9.74 4.77 -12.08
C SER A 142 -8.48 4.90 -12.95
N GLU A 143 -8.49 4.27 -14.12
CA GLU A 143 -7.41 4.43 -15.09
C GLU A 143 -7.26 5.89 -15.55
N GLU A 144 -8.37 6.61 -15.66
CA GLU A 144 -8.39 8.04 -15.99
C GLU A 144 -7.63 8.87 -14.95
N THR A 145 -7.91 8.66 -13.66
CA THR A 145 -7.18 9.34 -12.56
C THR A 145 -5.69 9.04 -12.61
N ILE A 146 -5.30 7.79 -12.91
CA ILE A 146 -3.90 7.41 -13.01
C ILE A 146 -3.24 8.07 -14.22
N ARG A 147 -3.93 8.12 -15.36
CA ARG A 147 -3.43 8.80 -16.57
C ARG A 147 -3.25 10.31 -16.36
N GLU A 148 -4.22 10.97 -15.74
CA GLU A 148 -4.14 12.39 -15.43
C GLU A 148 -2.99 12.70 -14.45
N SER A 149 -2.83 11.88 -13.41
CA SER A 149 -1.83 12.12 -12.37
C SER A 149 -0.40 11.75 -12.77
N TYR A 150 -0.25 10.73 -13.63
CA TYR A 150 1.05 10.10 -13.92
C TYR A 150 1.35 9.95 -15.42
N GLY A 151 0.45 10.37 -16.31
CA GLY A 151 0.61 10.27 -17.77
C GLY A 151 1.82 11.05 -18.30
N HIS A 152 2.26 12.09 -17.57
CA HIS A 152 3.44 12.88 -17.93
C HIS A 152 4.77 12.10 -17.81
N LEU A 153 4.78 10.92 -17.19
CA LEU A 153 5.95 10.05 -17.11
C LEU A 153 6.21 9.27 -18.41
N SER A 154 5.35 9.44 -19.41
CA SER A 154 5.32 8.61 -20.61
C SER A 154 5.94 9.20 -21.91
N PRO A 155 5.96 10.54 -22.20
CA PRO A 155 6.35 11.02 -23.51
C PRO A 155 7.82 10.77 -23.86
N ASP A 156 8.74 11.17 -22.99
CA ASP A 156 10.19 11.05 -23.24
C ASP A 156 10.65 9.57 -23.32
N ASP A 157 10.00 8.72 -22.52
CA ASP A 157 10.23 7.29 -22.55
C ASP A 157 9.75 6.63 -23.87
N ALA A 158 8.64 7.10 -24.45
CA ALA A 158 8.12 6.57 -25.70
C ALA A 158 9.07 6.87 -26.88
N PHE A 159 9.64 8.07 -26.93
CA PHE A 159 10.63 8.43 -27.94
C PHE A 159 11.94 7.65 -27.79
N ALA A 160 12.40 7.43 -26.56
CA ALA A 160 13.59 6.62 -26.28
C ALA A 160 13.41 5.16 -26.70
N GLU A 161 12.25 4.56 -26.43
CA GLU A 161 11.94 3.19 -26.86
C GLU A 161 11.78 3.11 -28.39
N TRP A 162 11.11 4.06 -29.03
CA TRP A 162 11.01 4.14 -30.47
C TRP A 162 12.40 4.26 -31.15
N GLY A 163 13.29 5.07 -30.57
CA GLY A 163 14.66 5.18 -31.05
C GLY A 163 15.43 3.85 -30.98
N LYS A 164 15.21 3.02 -29.98
CA LYS A 164 15.81 1.68 -29.89
C LYS A 164 15.28 0.74 -30.97
N ILE A 165 13.97 0.75 -31.23
CA ILE A 165 13.36 -0.09 -32.27
C ILE A 165 13.94 0.25 -33.65
N ILE A 166 14.01 1.53 -34.00
CA ILE A 166 14.53 1.96 -35.29
C ILE A 166 16.03 1.65 -35.43
N SER A 167 16.81 1.76 -34.36
CA SER A 167 18.25 1.48 -34.43
C SER A 167 18.57 -0.02 -34.55
N VAL A 168 17.66 -0.92 -34.13
CA VAL A 168 17.81 -2.38 -34.34
C VAL A 168 17.42 -2.80 -35.74
N GLU A 169 16.46 -2.12 -36.40
CA GLU A 169 16.07 -2.41 -37.80
C GLU A 169 17.03 -1.84 -38.83
N ALA A 170 17.91 -0.92 -38.44
CA ALA A 170 18.88 -0.29 -39.28
C ALA A 170 20.27 -0.97 -39.31
N ALA A 171 20.45 -2.07 -38.56
CA ALA A 171 21.67 -2.87 -38.45
C ALA A 171 21.50 -4.26 -39.08
#